data_20ab2fd576da61b65b1c38b6483f6def
#
_entry.id   20ab2fd576da61b65b1c38b6483f6def
#
_cell.length_a   1.000
_cell.length_b   1.000
_cell.length_c   1.000
_cell.angle_alpha   90.00
_cell.angle_beta   90.00
_cell.angle_gamma   90.00
#
_symmetry.space_group_name_H-M   'P 1'
#
loop_
_entity.id
_entity.type
_entity.pdbx_description
1 polymer ?
#
loop_
_entity_poly.entity_id
_entity_poly.type
_entity_poly.pdbx_seq_one_letter_code
_entity_poly.pdbx_strand_id
1 'polypeptide(L)'
;MTDLSRRSVLHRLAQGTAFISAGLPSLSALTSSLGAAPDHEAFWEMVRRQFPFREARVPMNAANLCPAPRVVAEAVVELTQDIDVDCSFNNRRKFTTMLELSRKQVADQLGVDSDEVALVRNTSEANNIINNGLPLQEGDEVLLWGQNHPTNNVAWQVRAARFHSSVKRVKTPTEPTRIDQLVEPFEAALGPRTKVLALTHVSNVSGERLPIRELCELAHRRNIHVHVDGAQTWGAFNLNLRELQCDSFAASSHKWFCGPKEVGLLYVKRSRIAEIWPNLVSPGWGSDVNPDVKGARKFESFGQRDDARLAAIATTVDFHRRLGFDRVEARIFELAGALKSGLKAEGFRLVTPEDPKLSGGVCIIQVPPEKRGEVLNRLYTRYGIAGSTAGGLRLCPHVYNTMAHIDRAIGAVREMRSMMGQA
;
A
#
# COMPACT_ATOMS: atom_id res chain seq x y z
N MET A 1 -3.03 31.51 20.71
CA MET A 1 -3.27 30.06 20.73
C MET A 1 -4.77 29.88 20.59
N THR A 2 -5.24 29.48 19.42
CA THR A 2 -6.67 29.33 19.15
C THR A 2 -7.11 27.98 19.70
N ASP A 3 -8.03 28.03 20.65
CA ASP A 3 -8.70 26.87 21.25
C ASP A 3 -9.39 26.05 20.13
N LEU A 4 -8.85 24.87 19.84
CA LEU A 4 -9.43 23.95 18.86
C LEU A 4 -10.64 23.26 19.50
N SER A 5 -11.79 23.91 19.47
CA SER A 5 -13.02 23.30 19.96
C SER A 5 -13.34 22.01 19.20
N ARG A 6 -13.96 21.03 19.88
CA ARG A 6 -14.42 19.74 19.30
C ARG A 6 -15.20 19.94 17.99
N ARG A 7 -15.97 21.02 17.90
CA ARG A 7 -16.77 21.38 16.73
C ARG A 7 -15.91 21.89 15.57
N SER A 8 -14.81 22.64 15.85
CA SER A 8 -13.94 23.17 14.82
C SER A 8 -13.02 22.09 14.21
N VAL A 9 -12.56 21.11 14.98
CA VAL A 9 -11.75 19.97 14.48
C VAL A 9 -12.61 19.05 13.61
N LEU A 10 -13.80 18.68 14.10
CA LEU A 10 -14.74 17.84 13.31
C LEU A 10 -15.23 18.57 12.06
N HIS A 11 -15.48 19.87 12.13
CA HIS A 11 -15.90 20.68 11.00
C HIS A 11 -14.79 20.83 9.95
N ARG A 12 -13.54 20.98 10.37
CA ARG A 12 -12.36 21.02 9.49
C ARG A 12 -12.10 19.67 8.82
N LEU A 13 -12.24 18.55 9.55
CA LEU A 13 -12.12 17.20 8.99
C LEU A 13 -13.29 16.87 8.04
N ALA A 14 -14.53 17.27 8.38
CA ALA A 14 -15.71 17.02 7.57
C ALA A 14 -15.79 17.90 6.31
N GLN A 15 -15.24 19.13 6.39
CA GLN A 15 -15.22 20.07 5.25
C GLN A 15 -13.95 20.00 4.43
N GLY A 16 -12.94 19.18 4.82
CA GLY A 16 -11.64 19.15 4.15
C GLY A 16 -10.98 20.52 4.07
N THR A 17 -11.26 21.41 5.07
CA THR A 17 -10.82 22.80 5.01
C THR A 17 -9.34 22.91 5.31
N ALA A 18 -8.68 23.40 4.32
CA ALA A 18 -7.31 23.81 4.16
C ALA A 18 -6.62 24.21 5.46
N PHE A 19 -5.59 23.47 5.83
CA PHE A 19 -4.50 23.99 6.61
C PHE A 19 -3.69 24.90 5.67
N ILE A 20 -3.76 26.19 5.89
CA ILE A 20 -3.04 27.18 5.10
C ILE A 20 -1.64 27.26 5.65
N SER A 21 -0.69 26.55 5.04
CA SER A 21 0.72 26.90 5.15
C SER A 21 0.95 28.13 4.27
N ALA A 22 1.49 29.19 4.85
CA ALA A 22 1.76 30.44 4.15
C ALA A 22 2.62 30.17 2.88
N GLY A 23 2.09 30.44 1.71
CA GLY A 23 2.82 30.47 0.44
C GLY A 23 2.58 29.33 -0.55
N LEU A 24 1.76 28.32 -0.24
CA LEU A 24 1.37 27.29 -1.23
C LEU A 24 -0.09 27.48 -1.65
N PRO A 25 -0.43 27.24 -2.94
CA PRO A 25 -1.83 27.25 -3.35
C PRO A 25 -2.60 26.21 -2.53
N SER A 26 -3.73 26.62 -1.97
CA SER A 26 -4.59 25.71 -1.19
C SER A 26 -5.05 24.54 -2.06
N LEU A 27 -5.30 23.38 -1.45
CA LEU A 27 -5.87 22.24 -2.17
C LEU A 27 -7.18 22.59 -2.90
N SER A 28 -7.94 23.58 -2.39
CA SER A 28 -9.13 24.14 -3.05
C SER A 28 -8.78 24.95 -4.31
N ALA A 29 -7.61 25.60 -4.35
CA ALA A 29 -7.14 26.26 -5.58
C ALA A 29 -6.69 25.23 -6.63
N LEU A 30 -6.20 24.06 -6.20
CA LEU A 30 -5.94 22.91 -7.09
C LEU A 30 -7.23 22.38 -7.76
N THR A 31 -8.34 22.34 -7.03
CA THR A 31 -9.62 21.84 -7.57
C THR A 31 -10.37 22.89 -8.39
N SER A 32 -10.25 24.17 -8.09
CA SER A 32 -10.89 25.26 -8.88
C SER A 32 -10.17 25.51 -10.23
N SER A 33 -8.88 25.21 -10.32
CA SER A 33 -8.14 25.25 -11.60
C SER A 33 -8.49 24.09 -12.54
N LEU A 34 -9.24 23.10 -12.09
CA LEU A 34 -9.69 21.94 -12.87
C LEU A 34 -10.80 22.26 -13.89
N GLY A 35 -11.38 23.45 -13.88
CA GLY A 35 -12.40 23.88 -14.85
C GLY A 35 -11.85 24.31 -16.22
N ALA A 36 -10.58 24.66 -16.32
CA ALA A 36 -9.86 24.81 -17.59
C ALA A 36 -8.88 23.62 -17.67
N ALA A 37 -8.83 22.88 -18.78
CA ALA A 37 -7.88 21.80 -18.95
C ALA A 37 -6.44 22.36 -18.81
N PRO A 38 -5.82 22.32 -17.61
CA PRO A 38 -4.47 22.81 -17.45
C PRO A 38 -3.57 21.87 -18.25
N ASP A 39 -2.44 22.39 -18.73
CA ASP A 39 -1.35 21.54 -19.15
C ASP A 39 -1.20 20.41 -18.13
N HIS A 40 -1.36 19.17 -18.59
CA HIS A 40 -1.39 17.98 -17.78
C HIS A 40 -0.18 17.90 -16.82
N GLU A 41 1.00 18.26 -17.29
CA GLU A 41 2.22 18.25 -16.49
C GLU A 41 2.26 19.40 -15.46
N ALA A 42 1.75 20.59 -15.80
CA ALA A 42 1.66 21.72 -14.86
C ALA A 42 0.80 21.38 -13.62
N PHE A 43 -0.28 20.61 -13.80
CA PHE A 43 -1.06 20.09 -12.68
C PHE A 43 -0.21 19.19 -11.75
N TRP A 44 0.54 18.25 -12.32
CA TRP A 44 1.38 17.34 -11.54
C TRP A 44 2.58 18.05 -10.89
N GLU A 45 3.08 19.11 -11.48
CA GLU A 45 4.04 20.03 -10.84
C GLU A 45 3.46 20.68 -9.58
N MET A 46 2.20 21.11 -9.61
CA MET A 46 1.53 21.63 -8.41
C MET A 46 1.35 20.54 -7.35
N VAL A 47 0.98 19.32 -7.75
CA VAL A 47 0.90 18.16 -6.84
C VAL A 47 2.27 17.86 -6.24
N ARG A 48 3.33 17.87 -7.05
CA ARG A 48 4.72 17.67 -6.60
C ARG A 48 5.08 18.61 -5.44
N ARG A 49 4.68 19.87 -5.51
CA ARG A 49 4.97 20.89 -4.48
C ARG A 49 4.28 20.63 -3.14
N GLN A 50 3.28 19.75 -3.09
CA GLN A 50 2.65 19.31 -1.83
C GLN A 50 3.57 18.38 -1.02
N PHE A 51 4.65 17.88 -1.59
CA PHE A 51 5.57 16.95 -0.94
C PHE A 51 6.89 17.65 -0.53
N PRO A 52 7.45 17.37 0.67
CA PRO A 52 8.53 18.18 1.25
C PRO A 52 9.94 17.85 0.75
N PHE A 53 10.13 16.87 -0.14
CA PHE A 53 11.47 16.50 -0.58
C PHE A 53 12.11 17.54 -1.51
N ARG A 54 13.45 17.57 -1.52
CA ARG A 54 14.24 18.51 -2.34
C ARG A 54 14.54 17.91 -3.71
N GLU A 55 14.60 18.76 -4.75
CA GLU A 55 14.95 18.33 -6.11
C GLU A 55 16.32 17.65 -6.25
N ALA A 56 17.25 17.95 -5.34
CA ALA A 56 18.55 17.28 -5.27
C ALA A 56 18.46 15.82 -4.78
N ARG A 57 17.30 15.37 -4.25
CA ARG A 57 17.09 14.03 -3.70
C ARG A 57 15.67 13.55 -4.01
N VAL A 58 15.49 13.06 -5.23
CA VAL A 58 14.18 12.64 -5.76
C VAL A 58 13.85 11.22 -5.28
N PRO A 59 12.78 11.03 -4.48
CA PRO A 59 12.31 9.70 -4.13
C PRO A 59 11.66 9.03 -5.35
N MET A 60 12.13 7.82 -5.66
CA MET A 60 11.58 6.98 -6.73
C MET A 60 11.49 5.52 -6.24
N ASN A 61 10.99 5.35 -5.02
CA ASN A 61 10.91 4.05 -4.36
C ASN A 61 9.57 3.89 -3.59
N ALA A 62 8.46 4.23 -4.26
CA ALA A 62 7.11 4.13 -3.67
C ALA A 62 6.77 2.73 -3.15
N ALA A 63 7.36 1.69 -3.74
CA ALA A 63 7.24 0.31 -3.27
C ALA A 63 7.81 0.05 -1.86
N ASN A 64 8.58 0.98 -1.29
CA ASN A 64 9.14 0.87 0.06
C ASN A 64 8.59 1.95 1.00
N LEU A 65 8.84 3.22 0.68
CA LEU A 65 8.46 4.35 1.53
C LEU A 65 8.22 5.60 0.67
N CYS A 66 7.05 6.22 0.84
CA CYS A 66 6.71 7.50 0.25
C CYS A 66 6.84 8.65 1.26
N PRO A 67 7.19 9.86 0.80
CA PRO A 67 6.95 11.06 1.60
C PRO A 67 5.44 11.23 1.78
N ALA A 68 5.00 11.67 2.95
CA ALA A 68 3.63 12.13 3.14
C ALA A 68 3.46 13.54 2.56
N PRO A 69 2.30 13.89 2.00
CA PRO A 69 1.98 15.27 1.66
C PRO A 69 2.07 16.16 2.90
N ARG A 70 2.39 17.44 2.73
CA ARG A 70 2.52 18.40 3.86
C ARG A 70 1.29 18.40 4.74
N VAL A 71 0.10 18.46 4.14
CA VAL A 71 -1.17 18.46 4.88
C VAL A 71 -1.35 17.26 5.80
N VAL A 72 -0.86 16.08 5.39
CA VAL A 72 -0.90 14.86 6.21
C VAL A 72 0.13 14.92 7.33
N ALA A 73 1.36 15.37 7.02
CA ALA A 73 2.41 15.51 8.02
C ALA A 73 2.05 16.56 9.10
N GLU A 74 1.49 17.67 8.68
CA GLU A 74 1.01 18.75 9.56
C GLU A 74 -0.13 18.26 10.46
N ALA A 75 -1.11 17.52 9.91
CA ALA A 75 -2.19 16.92 10.69
C ALA A 75 -1.66 15.99 11.80
N VAL A 76 -0.66 15.16 11.51
CA VAL A 76 -0.02 14.30 12.53
C VAL A 76 0.61 15.15 13.64
N VAL A 77 1.35 16.20 13.28
CA VAL A 77 2.00 17.08 14.25
C VAL A 77 0.98 17.79 15.14
N GLU A 78 -0.05 18.40 14.55
CA GLU A 78 -1.09 19.12 15.30
C GLU A 78 -1.86 18.21 16.26
N LEU A 79 -2.24 17.02 15.80
CA LEU A 79 -2.97 16.06 16.64
C LEU A 79 -2.10 15.48 17.75
N THR A 80 -0.79 15.31 17.51
CA THR A 80 0.18 14.91 18.54
C THR A 80 0.32 16.02 19.60
N GLN A 81 0.47 17.28 19.16
CA GLN A 81 0.56 18.42 20.08
C GLN A 81 -0.71 18.61 20.89
N ASP A 82 -1.88 18.37 20.32
CA ASP A 82 -3.16 18.42 21.03
C ASP A 82 -3.21 17.40 22.17
N ILE A 83 -2.72 16.18 21.94
CA ILE A 83 -2.62 15.14 22.98
C ILE A 83 -1.61 15.56 24.06
N ASP A 84 -0.45 16.07 23.66
CA ASP A 84 0.63 16.44 24.58
C ASP A 84 0.24 17.64 25.47
N VAL A 85 -0.59 18.55 24.97
CA VAL A 85 -1.11 19.68 25.75
C VAL A 85 -2.14 19.22 26.80
N ASP A 86 -2.96 18.22 26.48
CA ASP A 86 -3.94 17.64 27.39
C ASP A 86 -4.10 16.12 27.18
N CYS A 87 -3.34 15.35 27.97
CA CYS A 87 -3.36 13.87 27.95
C CYS A 87 -4.63 13.26 28.60
N SER A 88 -5.57 14.07 29.11
CA SER A 88 -6.72 13.59 29.86
C SER A 88 -7.64 12.70 28.98
N PHE A 89 -8.38 11.80 29.63
CA PHE A 89 -9.43 11.04 28.96
C PHE A 89 -10.53 11.96 28.36
N ASN A 90 -10.75 13.14 28.96
CA ASN A 90 -11.72 14.10 28.43
C ASN A 90 -11.31 14.64 27.08
N ASN A 91 -10.06 15.03 26.91
CA ASN A 91 -9.52 15.48 25.62
C ASN A 91 -9.49 14.33 24.62
N ARG A 92 -8.99 13.17 25.01
CA ARG A 92 -8.76 12.02 24.14
C ARG A 92 -10.03 11.35 23.63
N ARG A 93 -11.19 11.55 24.26
CA ARG A 93 -12.48 11.00 23.79
C ARG A 93 -12.79 11.34 22.32
N LYS A 94 -12.37 12.50 21.83
CA LYS A 94 -12.58 12.90 20.42
C LYS A 94 -11.89 11.97 19.43
N PHE A 95 -10.74 11.38 19.81
CA PHE A 95 -10.00 10.48 18.94
C PHE A 95 -10.76 9.18 18.64
N THR A 96 -11.63 8.71 19.54
CA THR A 96 -12.52 7.59 19.23
C THR A 96 -13.42 7.92 18.03
N THR A 97 -14.02 9.12 18.01
CA THR A 97 -14.84 9.56 16.88
C THR A 97 -14.01 9.76 15.61
N MET A 98 -12.81 10.32 15.74
CA MET A 98 -11.90 10.53 14.61
C MET A 98 -11.41 9.21 14.02
N LEU A 99 -11.16 8.19 14.84
CA LEU A 99 -10.78 6.85 14.41
C LEU A 99 -11.90 6.20 13.58
N GLU A 100 -13.16 6.28 14.05
CA GLU A 100 -14.31 5.75 13.31
C GLU A 100 -14.56 6.51 11.99
N LEU A 101 -14.35 7.82 11.97
CA LEU A 101 -14.39 8.61 10.72
C LEU A 101 -13.28 8.16 9.75
N SER A 102 -12.07 7.97 10.26
CA SER A 102 -10.93 7.48 9.47
C SER A 102 -11.22 6.10 8.87
N ARG A 103 -11.74 5.19 9.68
CA ARG A 103 -12.15 3.84 9.23
C ARG A 103 -13.22 3.92 8.13
N LYS A 104 -14.25 4.74 8.36
CA LYS A 104 -15.33 4.92 7.38
C LYS A 104 -14.80 5.44 6.05
N GLN A 105 -13.94 6.45 6.08
CA GLN A 105 -13.37 7.01 4.84
C GLN A 105 -12.48 6.01 4.09
N VAL A 106 -11.69 5.20 4.80
CA VAL A 106 -10.90 4.11 4.20
C VAL A 106 -11.83 3.04 3.61
N ALA A 107 -12.87 2.63 4.33
CA ALA A 107 -13.85 1.66 3.85
C ALA A 107 -14.61 2.15 2.60
N ASP A 108 -15.08 3.40 2.62
CA ASP A 108 -15.76 4.03 1.47
C ASP A 108 -14.84 4.06 0.24
N GLN A 109 -13.54 4.38 0.43
CA GLN A 109 -12.54 4.40 -0.63
C GLN A 109 -12.31 3.02 -1.25
N LEU A 110 -12.44 1.95 -0.47
CA LEU A 110 -12.21 0.57 -0.89
C LEU A 110 -13.50 -0.15 -1.32
N GLY A 111 -14.66 0.50 -1.28
CA GLY A 111 -15.96 -0.07 -1.67
C GLY A 111 -16.48 -1.12 -0.69
N VAL A 112 -16.15 -1.04 0.61
CA VAL A 112 -16.51 -2.02 1.65
C VAL A 112 -17.16 -1.36 2.86
N ASP A 113 -17.68 -2.17 3.79
CA ASP A 113 -18.25 -1.66 5.02
C ASP A 113 -17.18 -1.36 6.08
N SER A 114 -17.39 -0.33 6.90
CA SER A 114 -16.43 0.00 7.97
C SER A 114 -16.24 -1.13 8.99
N ASP A 115 -17.25 -2.00 9.18
CA ASP A 115 -17.12 -3.18 10.02
C ASP A 115 -16.19 -4.28 9.48
N GLU A 116 -15.82 -4.18 8.21
CA GLU A 116 -14.88 -5.10 7.54
C GLU A 116 -13.43 -4.59 7.57
N VAL A 117 -13.19 -3.39 8.11
CA VAL A 117 -11.87 -2.75 8.12
C VAL A 117 -11.32 -2.61 9.54
N ALA A 118 -10.13 -3.12 9.76
CA ALA A 118 -9.30 -2.84 10.93
C ALA A 118 -8.14 -1.89 10.54
N LEU A 119 -7.89 -0.87 11.36
CA LEU A 119 -6.73 0.00 11.22
C LEU A 119 -5.59 -0.57 12.07
N VAL A 120 -4.56 -1.03 11.41
CA VAL A 120 -3.38 -1.69 12.00
C VAL A 120 -2.13 -0.86 11.77
N ARG A 121 -0.95 -1.30 12.25
CA ARG A 121 0.29 -0.55 12.07
C ARG A 121 0.85 -0.63 10.63
N ASN A 122 0.76 -1.80 10.01
CA ASN A 122 1.30 -2.03 8.67
C ASN A 122 0.85 -3.38 8.08
N THR A 123 1.23 -3.63 6.83
CA THR A 123 0.94 -4.89 6.13
C THR A 123 1.48 -6.12 6.86
N SER A 124 2.65 -6.03 7.51
CA SER A 124 3.23 -7.20 8.22
C SER A 124 2.37 -7.62 9.40
N GLU A 125 1.84 -6.67 10.18
CA GLU A 125 0.89 -6.97 11.25
C GLU A 125 -0.40 -7.57 10.68
N ALA A 126 -0.98 -6.95 9.65
CA ALA A 126 -2.21 -7.43 9.00
C ALA A 126 -2.05 -8.86 8.46
N ASN A 127 -0.96 -9.15 7.74
CA ASN A 127 -0.65 -10.50 7.26
C ASN A 127 -0.52 -11.50 8.40
N ASN A 128 0.10 -11.12 9.53
CA ASN A 128 0.25 -12.00 10.68
C ASN A 128 -1.07 -12.24 11.42
N ILE A 129 -1.99 -11.27 11.47
CA ILE A 129 -3.33 -11.48 12.02
C ILE A 129 -4.04 -12.59 11.24
N ILE A 130 -4.02 -12.54 9.93
CA ILE A 130 -4.63 -13.59 9.09
C ILE A 130 -3.85 -14.89 9.20
N ASN A 131 -2.53 -14.84 9.09
CA ASN A 131 -1.68 -16.01 9.20
C ASN A 131 -1.92 -16.80 10.49
N ASN A 132 -1.91 -16.12 11.64
CA ASN A 132 -2.07 -16.79 12.93
C ASN A 132 -3.54 -17.04 13.28
N GLY A 133 -4.46 -16.24 12.76
CA GLY A 133 -5.87 -16.27 13.16
C GLY A 133 -6.73 -17.32 12.45
N LEU A 134 -6.35 -17.77 11.25
CA LEU A 134 -7.13 -18.76 10.50
C LEU A 134 -7.12 -20.12 11.22
N PRO A 135 -8.27 -20.84 11.30
CA PRO A 135 -8.40 -22.08 12.06
C PRO A 135 -7.88 -23.32 11.28
N LEU A 136 -6.60 -23.29 10.89
CA LEU A 136 -5.97 -24.41 10.20
C LEU A 136 -5.70 -25.58 11.16
N GLN A 137 -5.92 -26.80 10.64
CA GLN A 137 -5.66 -28.05 11.31
C GLN A 137 -4.32 -28.66 10.89
N GLU A 138 -3.84 -29.66 11.64
CA GLU A 138 -2.70 -30.46 11.23
C GLU A 138 -2.95 -31.10 9.86
N GLY A 139 -1.96 -31.03 8.98
CA GLY A 139 -2.04 -31.55 7.63
C GLY A 139 -2.72 -30.63 6.59
N ASP A 140 -3.35 -29.53 7.03
CA ASP A 140 -3.85 -28.51 6.09
C ASP A 140 -2.70 -27.87 5.30
N GLU A 141 -3.00 -27.46 4.07
CA GLU A 141 -2.03 -26.86 3.16
C GLU A 141 -2.34 -25.39 2.88
N VAL A 142 -1.29 -24.57 2.90
CA VAL A 142 -1.31 -23.17 2.44
C VAL A 142 -0.52 -23.07 1.15
N LEU A 143 -1.16 -22.56 0.10
CA LEU A 143 -0.51 -22.21 -1.14
C LEU A 143 -0.02 -20.75 -1.09
N LEU A 144 1.27 -20.57 -1.36
CA LEU A 144 1.92 -19.25 -1.44
C LEU A 144 2.39 -18.97 -2.86
N TRP A 145 2.30 -17.73 -3.28
CA TRP A 145 3.06 -17.32 -4.45
C TRP A 145 4.56 -17.21 -4.12
N GLY A 146 5.42 -17.74 -4.99
CA GLY A 146 6.87 -17.71 -4.80
C GLY A 146 7.43 -16.31 -4.70
N GLN A 147 6.77 -15.32 -5.32
CA GLN A 147 7.16 -13.91 -5.31
C GLN A 147 6.47 -13.05 -4.23
N ASN A 148 5.78 -13.66 -3.26
CA ASN A 148 5.31 -12.93 -2.10
C ASN A 148 6.48 -12.25 -1.37
N HIS A 149 6.18 -11.15 -0.68
CA HIS A 149 7.17 -10.50 0.16
C HIS A 149 7.74 -11.51 1.19
N PRO A 150 9.07 -11.53 1.44
CA PRO A 150 9.69 -12.50 2.34
C PRO A 150 9.04 -12.59 3.72
N THR A 151 8.62 -11.47 4.30
CA THR A 151 7.92 -11.43 5.60
C THR A 151 6.66 -12.30 5.59
N ASN A 152 5.85 -12.24 4.52
CA ASN A 152 4.64 -13.04 4.39
C ASN A 152 4.99 -14.54 4.25
N ASN A 153 5.92 -14.87 3.36
CA ASN A 153 6.35 -16.26 3.16
C ASN A 153 6.94 -16.90 4.44
N VAL A 154 7.78 -16.15 5.17
CA VAL A 154 8.39 -16.64 6.43
C VAL A 154 7.35 -16.83 7.52
N ALA A 155 6.37 -15.91 7.64
CA ALA A 155 5.31 -16.02 8.62
C ALA A 155 4.50 -17.34 8.46
N TRP A 156 4.14 -17.69 7.23
CA TRP A 156 3.46 -18.96 6.94
C TRP A 156 4.33 -20.20 7.21
N GLN A 157 5.63 -20.13 6.90
CA GLN A 157 6.56 -21.22 7.22
C GLN A 157 6.71 -21.44 8.73
N VAL A 158 6.83 -20.35 9.50
CA VAL A 158 6.90 -20.42 10.96
C VAL A 158 5.63 -21.02 11.54
N ARG A 159 4.46 -20.61 11.02
CA ARG A 159 3.19 -21.20 11.45
C ARG A 159 3.13 -22.70 11.12
N ALA A 160 3.48 -23.08 9.90
CA ALA A 160 3.47 -24.48 9.48
C ALA A 160 4.35 -25.34 10.39
N ALA A 161 5.55 -24.85 10.72
CA ALA A 161 6.45 -25.55 11.65
C ALA A 161 5.87 -25.68 13.07
N ARG A 162 5.10 -24.69 13.55
CA ARG A 162 4.52 -24.70 14.91
C ARG A 162 3.26 -25.57 15.05
N PHE A 163 2.47 -25.67 13.98
CA PHE A 163 1.12 -26.25 14.04
C PHE A 163 0.93 -27.41 13.04
N HIS A 164 2.04 -27.96 12.51
CA HIS A 164 2.05 -29.15 11.66
C HIS A 164 1.17 -29.05 10.41
N SER A 165 0.97 -27.83 9.90
CA SER A 165 0.41 -27.60 8.57
C SER A 165 1.53 -27.60 7.51
N SER A 166 1.19 -27.54 6.24
CA SER A 166 2.15 -27.55 5.15
C SER A 166 2.09 -26.25 4.32
N VAL A 167 3.22 -25.90 3.70
CA VAL A 167 3.32 -24.74 2.79
C VAL A 167 3.84 -25.20 1.45
N LYS A 168 3.08 -24.91 0.38
CA LYS A 168 3.49 -25.16 -1.01
C LYS A 168 3.64 -23.83 -1.73
N ARG A 169 4.77 -23.64 -2.43
CA ARG A 169 5.07 -22.43 -3.20
C ARG A 169 4.80 -22.63 -4.67
N VAL A 170 3.99 -21.75 -5.24
CA VAL A 170 3.68 -21.70 -6.68
C VAL A 170 4.66 -20.74 -7.35
N LYS A 171 5.26 -21.17 -8.46
CA LYS A 171 6.09 -20.35 -9.32
C LYS A 171 5.29 -20.01 -10.58
N THR A 172 5.24 -18.73 -10.91
CA THR A 172 4.73 -18.23 -12.20
C THR A 172 5.85 -18.16 -13.23
N PRO A 173 5.53 -18.13 -14.54
CA PRO A 173 6.52 -17.87 -15.59
C PRO A 173 7.28 -16.55 -15.33
N THR A 174 8.54 -16.47 -15.74
CA THR A 174 9.38 -15.28 -15.54
C THR A 174 9.01 -14.11 -16.44
N GLU A 175 8.41 -14.37 -17.60
CA GLU A 175 8.01 -13.35 -18.59
C GLU A 175 6.59 -13.65 -19.08
N PRO A 176 5.57 -13.48 -18.23
CA PRO A 176 4.18 -13.75 -18.65
C PRO A 176 3.75 -12.74 -19.71
N THR A 177 3.04 -13.24 -20.72
CA THR A 177 2.46 -12.43 -21.80
C THR A 177 0.94 -12.45 -21.78
N ARG A 178 0.33 -13.34 -20.99
CA ARG A 178 -1.12 -13.50 -20.85
C ARG A 178 -1.50 -13.81 -19.41
N ILE A 179 -2.71 -13.43 -19.05
CA ILE A 179 -3.25 -13.58 -17.68
C ILE A 179 -3.37 -15.06 -17.27
N ASP A 180 -3.79 -15.94 -18.20
CA ASP A 180 -3.94 -17.37 -17.94
C ASP A 180 -2.65 -18.04 -17.48
N GLN A 181 -1.49 -17.59 -17.98
CA GLN A 181 -0.19 -18.07 -17.55
C GLN A 181 0.10 -17.77 -16.05
N LEU A 182 -0.62 -16.81 -15.46
CA LEU A 182 -0.54 -16.49 -14.04
C LEU A 182 -1.58 -17.24 -13.20
N VAL A 183 -2.62 -17.82 -13.81
CA VAL A 183 -3.67 -18.58 -13.12
C VAL A 183 -3.37 -20.09 -13.13
N GLU A 184 -3.01 -20.65 -14.29
CA GLU A 184 -2.77 -22.09 -14.49
C GLU A 184 -1.82 -22.73 -13.45
N PRO A 185 -0.70 -22.10 -13.04
CA PRO A 185 0.18 -22.70 -12.03
C PRO A 185 -0.49 -22.86 -10.67
N PHE A 186 -1.38 -21.95 -10.30
CA PHE A 186 -2.16 -22.06 -9.06
C PHE A 186 -3.22 -23.14 -9.17
N GLU A 187 -3.94 -23.21 -10.30
CA GLU A 187 -4.95 -24.25 -10.54
C GLU A 187 -4.35 -25.64 -10.44
N ALA A 188 -3.21 -25.87 -11.09
CA ALA A 188 -2.46 -27.12 -11.03
C ALA A 188 -1.92 -27.45 -9.64
N ALA A 189 -1.71 -26.44 -8.80
CA ALA A 189 -1.16 -26.61 -7.46
C ALA A 189 -2.23 -26.92 -6.40
N LEU A 190 -3.51 -26.52 -6.61
CA LEU A 190 -4.60 -26.73 -5.66
C LEU A 190 -4.88 -28.20 -5.41
N GLY A 191 -4.87 -28.61 -4.15
CA GLY A 191 -5.14 -29.97 -3.70
C GLY A 191 -6.31 -30.05 -2.71
N PRO A 192 -6.72 -31.27 -2.32
CA PRO A 192 -7.84 -31.47 -1.39
C PRO A 192 -7.56 -30.94 0.04
N ARG A 193 -6.28 -30.80 0.40
CA ARG A 193 -5.85 -30.24 1.70
C ARG A 193 -5.61 -28.75 1.67
N THR A 194 -5.66 -28.10 0.51
CA THR A 194 -5.45 -26.66 0.38
C THR A 194 -6.61 -25.90 1.03
N LYS A 195 -6.32 -25.06 2.04
CA LYS A 195 -7.29 -24.25 2.78
C LYS A 195 -7.09 -22.76 2.58
N VAL A 196 -5.88 -22.35 2.23
CA VAL A 196 -5.53 -20.93 2.07
C VAL A 196 -4.71 -20.75 0.80
N LEU A 197 -5.05 -19.70 0.05
CA LEU A 197 -4.27 -19.14 -1.03
C LEU A 197 -3.79 -17.75 -0.58
N ALA A 198 -2.50 -17.63 -0.25
CA ALA A 198 -1.92 -16.36 0.21
C ALA A 198 -1.04 -15.73 -0.89
N LEU A 199 -1.50 -14.59 -1.39
CA LEU A 199 -1.01 -13.94 -2.59
C LEU A 199 -0.53 -12.52 -2.30
N THR A 200 0.48 -12.06 -3.01
CA THR A 200 0.78 -10.62 -3.16
C THR A 200 0.16 -10.13 -4.48
N HIS A 201 -0.59 -9.04 -4.45
CA HIS A 201 -1.27 -8.54 -5.65
C HIS A 201 -0.29 -8.05 -6.72
N VAL A 202 0.74 -7.28 -6.32
CA VAL A 202 1.86 -6.88 -7.19
C VAL A 202 3.17 -7.21 -6.50
N SER A 203 4.02 -7.96 -7.18
CA SER A 203 5.35 -8.35 -6.66
C SER A 203 6.28 -7.13 -6.49
N ASN A 204 6.91 -7.03 -5.34
CA ASN A 204 7.95 -6.02 -5.09
C ASN A 204 9.32 -6.39 -5.70
N VAL A 205 9.48 -7.60 -6.23
CA VAL A 205 10.75 -8.12 -6.78
C VAL A 205 10.73 -8.37 -8.29
N SER A 206 9.55 -8.37 -8.92
CA SER A 206 9.40 -8.42 -10.38
C SER A 206 8.51 -7.31 -10.92
N GLY A 207 7.60 -6.75 -10.10
CA GLY A 207 6.54 -5.85 -10.55
C GLY A 207 5.37 -6.56 -11.23
N GLU A 208 5.37 -7.89 -11.27
CA GLU A 208 4.31 -8.72 -11.85
C GLU A 208 3.02 -8.56 -11.03
N ARG A 209 1.88 -8.42 -11.72
CA ARG A 209 0.55 -8.27 -11.15
C ARG A 209 -0.24 -9.56 -11.31
N LEU A 210 -0.67 -10.17 -10.19
CA LEU A 210 -1.56 -11.32 -10.21
C LEU A 210 -3.01 -10.93 -10.50
N PRO A 211 -3.74 -11.74 -11.28
CA PRO A 211 -5.17 -11.59 -11.54
C PRO A 211 -5.97 -12.10 -10.32
N ILE A 212 -6.10 -11.24 -9.30
CA ILE A 212 -6.66 -11.65 -8.00
C ILE A 212 -8.10 -12.14 -8.11
N ARG A 213 -8.93 -11.51 -8.96
CA ARG A 213 -10.34 -11.90 -9.12
C ARG A 213 -10.46 -13.32 -9.65
N GLU A 214 -9.73 -13.65 -10.70
CA GLU A 214 -9.70 -14.98 -11.31
C GLU A 214 -9.20 -16.05 -10.33
N LEU A 215 -8.18 -15.69 -9.53
CA LEU A 215 -7.65 -16.58 -8.49
C LEU A 215 -8.64 -16.75 -7.32
N CYS A 216 -9.41 -15.72 -6.97
CA CYS A 216 -10.50 -15.84 -6.00
C CYS A 216 -11.61 -16.75 -6.51
N GLU A 217 -12.06 -16.59 -7.76
CA GLU A 217 -13.08 -17.44 -8.38
C GLU A 217 -12.62 -18.91 -8.41
N LEU A 218 -11.36 -19.16 -8.73
CA LEU A 218 -10.74 -20.49 -8.71
C LEU A 218 -10.74 -21.11 -7.31
N ALA A 219 -10.31 -20.36 -6.29
CA ALA A 219 -10.18 -20.81 -4.91
C ALA A 219 -11.54 -21.02 -4.24
N HIS A 220 -12.50 -20.11 -4.46
CA HIS A 220 -13.82 -20.17 -3.83
C HIS A 220 -14.66 -21.37 -4.29
N ARG A 221 -14.48 -21.86 -5.54
CA ARG A 221 -15.12 -23.12 -5.97
C ARG A 221 -14.75 -24.32 -5.09
N ARG A 222 -13.65 -24.22 -4.34
CA ARG A 222 -13.14 -25.27 -3.42
C ARG A 222 -13.19 -24.82 -1.95
N ASN A 223 -13.92 -23.75 -1.62
CA ASN A 223 -14.01 -23.16 -0.29
C ASN A 223 -12.63 -22.84 0.34
N ILE A 224 -11.69 -22.35 -0.47
CA ILE A 224 -10.34 -21.96 -0.04
C ILE A 224 -10.35 -20.46 0.28
N HIS A 225 -9.81 -20.08 1.43
CA HIS A 225 -9.65 -18.68 1.85
C HIS A 225 -8.56 -17.97 1.02
N VAL A 226 -8.89 -16.82 0.45
CA VAL A 226 -7.93 -16.01 -0.32
C VAL A 226 -7.51 -14.80 0.49
N HIS A 227 -6.23 -14.76 0.88
CA HIS A 227 -5.59 -13.62 1.52
C HIS A 227 -4.69 -12.88 0.55
N VAL A 228 -4.86 -11.56 0.44
CA VAL A 228 -4.12 -10.71 -0.49
C VAL A 228 -3.25 -9.69 0.26
N ASP A 229 -1.95 -9.76 0.04
CA ASP A 229 -1.01 -8.70 0.40
C ASP A 229 -1.07 -7.61 -0.68
N GLY A 230 -1.70 -6.49 -0.35
CA GLY A 230 -1.90 -5.31 -1.20
C GLY A 230 -0.90 -4.19 -0.94
N ALA A 231 0.26 -4.49 -0.33
CA ALA A 231 1.28 -3.50 0.01
C ALA A 231 1.79 -2.67 -1.18
N GLN A 232 1.63 -3.16 -2.40
CA GLN A 232 2.03 -2.48 -3.63
C GLN A 232 0.84 -1.93 -4.43
N THR A 233 -0.37 -2.00 -3.90
CA THR A 233 -1.58 -1.64 -4.66
C THR A 233 -2.48 -0.61 -3.99
N TRP A 234 -2.55 -0.56 -2.64
CA TRP A 234 -3.30 0.49 -1.96
C TRP A 234 -2.65 1.86 -2.17
N GLY A 235 -3.34 2.74 -2.89
CA GLY A 235 -2.86 4.05 -3.31
C GLY A 235 -2.19 4.10 -4.69
N ALA A 236 -1.84 2.93 -5.28
CA ALA A 236 -1.36 2.83 -6.65
C ALA A 236 -2.48 2.52 -7.64
N PHE A 237 -3.56 1.89 -7.16
CA PHE A 237 -4.72 1.49 -7.94
C PHE A 237 -5.99 2.09 -7.33
N ASN A 238 -6.98 2.39 -8.14
CA ASN A 238 -8.34 2.65 -7.67
C ASN A 238 -9.00 1.32 -7.31
N LEU A 239 -8.81 0.89 -6.07
CA LEU A 239 -9.22 -0.43 -5.59
C LEU A 239 -10.69 -0.46 -5.20
N ASN A 240 -11.40 -1.53 -5.63
CA ASN A 240 -12.67 -1.96 -5.07
C ASN A 240 -12.52 -3.42 -4.57
N LEU A 241 -12.50 -3.60 -3.25
CA LEU A 241 -12.25 -4.94 -2.67
C LEU A 241 -13.44 -5.89 -2.84
N ARG A 242 -14.66 -5.37 -3.05
CA ARG A 242 -15.82 -6.22 -3.40
C ARG A 242 -15.64 -6.82 -4.80
N GLU A 243 -15.10 -6.06 -5.75
CA GLU A 243 -14.83 -6.54 -7.10
C GLU A 243 -13.63 -7.49 -7.16
N LEU A 244 -12.63 -7.29 -6.31
CA LEU A 244 -11.51 -8.22 -6.14
C LEU A 244 -11.93 -9.56 -5.55
N GLN A 245 -13.01 -9.60 -4.77
CA GLN A 245 -13.60 -10.79 -4.16
C GLN A 245 -12.71 -11.53 -3.16
N CYS A 246 -11.57 -10.97 -2.72
CA CYS A 246 -10.72 -11.62 -1.72
C CYS A 246 -11.41 -11.69 -0.35
N ASP A 247 -11.06 -12.71 0.45
CA ASP A 247 -11.60 -12.89 1.79
C ASP A 247 -10.91 -11.98 2.82
N SER A 248 -9.66 -11.61 2.57
CA SER A 248 -8.92 -10.64 3.36
C SER A 248 -7.85 -9.92 2.54
N PHE A 249 -7.56 -8.66 2.92
CA PHE A 249 -6.60 -7.81 2.23
C PHE A 249 -5.79 -6.99 3.23
N ALA A 250 -4.48 -6.94 3.05
CA ALA A 250 -3.55 -6.24 3.92
C ALA A 250 -2.78 -5.14 3.18
N ALA A 251 -2.64 -3.95 3.78
CA ALA A 251 -1.86 -2.87 3.17
C ALA A 251 -1.24 -1.91 4.20
N SER A 252 -0.31 -1.06 3.74
CA SER A 252 0.36 -0.03 4.54
C SER A 252 0.19 1.34 3.91
N SER A 253 -0.11 2.35 4.72
CA SER A 253 -0.32 3.72 4.23
C SER A 253 0.96 4.43 3.80
N HIS A 254 2.12 4.09 4.38
CA HIS A 254 3.41 4.75 4.13
C HIS A 254 4.05 4.44 2.77
N LYS A 255 3.44 3.54 1.97
CA LYS A 255 3.87 3.24 0.61
C LYS A 255 3.08 4.09 -0.38
N TRP A 256 2.46 3.47 -1.36
CA TRP A 256 1.73 4.13 -2.44
C TRP A 256 0.56 5.01 -1.99
N PHE A 257 0.03 4.80 -0.77
CA PHE A 257 -1.01 5.67 -0.23
C PHE A 257 -0.47 6.99 0.33
N CYS A 258 0.86 7.17 0.45
CA CYS A 258 1.52 8.37 0.95
C CYS A 258 1.01 8.84 2.32
N GLY A 259 0.49 7.94 3.14
CA GLY A 259 -0.11 8.23 4.44
C GLY A 259 0.89 8.26 5.60
N PRO A 260 0.37 8.39 6.83
CA PRO A 260 1.18 8.35 8.04
C PRO A 260 1.93 7.01 8.16
N LYS A 261 3.18 7.06 8.67
CA LYS A 261 3.94 5.86 9.03
C LYS A 261 3.23 5.17 10.21
N GLU A 262 3.43 3.86 10.37
CA GLU A 262 2.78 3.10 11.43
C GLU A 262 1.23 3.12 11.37
N VAL A 263 0.68 3.29 10.16
CA VAL A 263 -0.73 3.09 9.85
C VAL A 263 -0.85 2.16 8.65
N GLY A 264 -1.72 1.18 8.76
CA GLY A 264 -2.08 0.24 7.72
C GLY A 264 -3.52 -0.20 7.87
N LEU A 265 -3.97 -1.07 6.99
CA LEU A 265 -5.30 -1.65 7.03
C LEU A 265 -5.24 -3.17 6.94
N LEU A 266 -6.23 -3.79 7.57
CA LEU A 266 -6.65 -5.16 7.34
C LEU A 266 -8.15 -5.11 6.98
N TYR A 267 -8.47 -5.52 5.76
CA TYR A 267 -9.85 -5.85 5.37
C TYR A 267 -10.09 -7.34 5.61
N VAL A 268 -11.24 -7.66 6.16
CA VAL A 268 -11.73 -9.03 6.27
C VAL A 268 -13.21 -9.04 5.86
N LYS A 269 -13.54 -9.85 4.87
CA LYS A 269 -14.91 -10.06 4.41
C LYS A 269 -15.82 -10.43 5.59
N ARG A 270 -16.97 -9.77 5.73
CA ARG A 270 -17.89 -9.92 6.87
C ARG A 270 -18.13 -11.38 7.28
N SER A 271 -18.37 -12.26 6.29
CA SER A 271 -18.62 -13.68 6.53
C SER A 271 -17.42 -14.46 7.09
N ARG A 272 -16.21 -13.91 7.02
CA ARG A 272 -14.96 -14.53 7.47
C ARG A 272 -14.46 -14.00 8.81
N ILE A 273 -15.02 -12.88 9.30
CA ILE A 273 -14.52 -12.24 10.54
C ILE A 273 -14.63 -13.17 11.75
N ALA A 274 -15.74 -13.88 11.89
CA ALA A 274 -16.01 -14.70 13.05
C ALA A 274 -14.99 -15.85 13.24
N GLU A 275 -14.50 -16.42 12.15
CA GLU A 275 -13.60 -17.58 12.16
C GLU A 275 -12.12 -17.22 12.43
N ILE A 276 -11.73 -15.93 12.29
CA ILE A 276 -10.33 -15.50 12.41
C ILE A 276 -10.07 -15.04 13.84
N TRP A 277 -9.08 -15.64 14.52
CA TRP A 277 -8.63 -15.24 15.85
C TRP A 277 -7.71 -14.03 15.80
N PRO A 278 -7.80 -13.08 16.75
CA PRO A 278 -6.86 -11.96 16.83
C PRO A 278 -5.50 -12.41 17.36
N ASN A 279 -4.42 -11.75 16.92
CA ASN A 279 -3.07 -12.01 17.45
C ASN A 279 -2.87 -11.46 18.86
N LEU A 280 -3.53 -10.34 19.15
CA LEU A 280 -3.47 -9.64 20.43
C LEU A 280 -4.89 -9.55 20.98
N VAL A 281 -5.03 -9.83 22.27
CA VAL A 281 -6.30 -9.76 22.98
C VAL A 281 -6.17 -8.76 24.11
N SER A 282 -7.09 -7.82 24.18
CA SER A 282 -7.22 -6.87 25.28
C SER A 282 -8.68 -6.80 25.73
N PRO A 283 -9.01 -6.08 26.82
CA PRO A 283 -10.38 -6.05 27.37
C PRO A 283 -11.50 -5.68 26.38
N GLY A 284 -11.17 -5.16 25.22
CA GLY A 284 -12.15 -4.81 24.20
C GLY A 284 -12.57 -5.94 23.27
N TRP A 285 -11.99 -7.15 23.37
CA TRP A 285 -12.27 -8.24 22.43
C TRP A 285 -13.32 -9.22 22.98
N GLY A 286 -14.56 -9.14 22.45
CA GLY A 286 -15.60 -10.13 22.70
C GLY A 286 -15.93 -10.34 24.17
N SER A 287 -15.59 -9.38 25.04
CA SER A 287 -15.83 -9.43 26.47
C SER A 287 -17.06 -8.61 26.87
N ASP A 288 -17.63 -8.95 28.00
CA ASP A 288 -18.73 -8.18 28.61
C ASP A 288 -18.31 -6.73 28.96
N VAL A 289 -16.98 -6.47 29.00
CA VAL A 289 -16.42 -5.13 29.30
C VAL A 289 -16.55 -4.15 28.13
N ASN A 290 -16.55 -4.64 26.89
CA ASN A 290 -16.73 -3.82 25.72
C ASN A 290 -17.57 -4.54 24.65
N PRO A 291 -18.91 -4.56 24.80
CA PRO A 291 -19.80 -5.23 23.87
C PRO A 291 -19.89 -4.53 22.50
N ASP A 292 -19.36 -3.31 22.38
CA ASP A 292 -19.41 -2.51 21.15
C ASP A 292 -18.29 -2.82 20.16
N VAL A 293 -17.36 -3.72 20.50
CA VAL A 293 -16.33 -4.18 19.54
C VAL A 293 -16.98 -5.04 18.47
N LYS A 294 -17.23 -4.44 17.32
CA LYS A 294 -17.92 -5.07 16.18
C LYS A 294 -16.98 -5.31 15.01
N GLY A 295 -17.23 -6.41 14.30
CA GLY A 295 -16.56 -6.69 13.05
C GLY A 295 -15.05 -6.80 13.20
N ALA A 296 -14.33 -6.24 12.24
CA ALA A 296 -12.87 -6.29 12.16
C ALA A 296 -12.16 -5.49 13.27
N ARG A 297 -12.87 -4.66 14.04
CA ARG A 297 -12.30 -3.92 15.18
C ARG A 297 -11.68 -4.84 16.24
N LYS A 298 -12.11 -6.09 16.32
CA LYS A 298 -11.48 -7.08 17.20
C LYS A 298 -9.99 -7.28 16.95
N PHE A 299 -9.52 -6.99 15.74
CA PHE A 299 -8.11 -7.10 15.37
C PHE A 299 -7.26 -5.90 15.77
N GLU A 300 -7.88 -4.84 16.28
CA GLU A 300 -7.24 -3.62 16.79
C GLU A 300 -7.15 -3.54 18.30
N SER A 301 -7.68 -4.53 19.00
CA SER A 301 -7.84 -4.53 20.45
C SER A 301 -6.52 -4.80 21.15
N PHE A 302 -5.66 -3.79 21.22
CA PHE A 302 -4.43 -3.79 22.00
C PHE A 302 -4.19 -2.41 22.64
N GLY A 303 -3.22 -2.32 23.56
CA GLY A 303 -3.02 -1.17 24.44
C GLY A 303 -2.94 0.21 23.76
N GLN A 304 -2.20 1.13 24.33
CA GLN A 304 -2.09 2.49 23.80
C GLN A 304 -1.58 2.50 22.36
N ARG A 305 -2.28 3.22 21.51
CA ARG A 305 -1.94 3.41 20.09
C ARG A 305 -1.59 4.87 19.82
N ASP A 306 -1.04 5.14 18.64
CA ASP A 306 -0.82 6.50 18.16
C ASP A 306 -2.12 7.05 17.57
N ASP A 307 -2.95 7.65 18.42
CA ASP A 307 -4.26 8.20 18.06
C ASP A 307 -4.13 9.28 16.98
N ALA A 308 -3.06 10.09 17.02
CA ALA A 308 -2.80 11.16 16.07
C ALA A 308 -2.58 10.64 14.65
N ARG A 309 -1.74 9.61 14.47
CA ARG A 309 -1.48 9.01 13.17
C ARG A 309 -2.70 8.29 12.62
N LEU A 310 -3.43 7.57 13.47
CA LEU A 310 -4.66 6.88 13.07
C LEU A 310 -5.75 7.86 12.63
N ALA A 311 -5.89 8.99 13.31
CA ALA A 311 -6.83 10.04 12.91
C ALA A 311 -6.40 10.74 11.61
N ALA A 312 -5.10 10.95 11.40
CA ALA A 312 -4.56 11.62 10.21
C ALA A 312 -4.73 10.81 8.92
N ILE A 313 -5.09 9.51 8.97
CA ILE A 313 -5.36 8.74 7.75
C ILE A 313 -6.55 9.31 6.97
N ALA A 314 -7.55 9.89 7.66
CA ALA A 314 -8.67 10.59 7.04
C ALA A 314 -8.21 11.74 6.13
N THR A 315 -7.19 12.49 6.57
CA THR A 315 -6.59 13.57 5.77
C THR A 315 -5.91 13.01 4.51
N THR A 316 -5.31 11.82 4.60
CA THR A 316 -4.73 11.15 3.43
C THR A 316 -5.79 10.71 2.43
N VAL A 317 -6.89 10.12 2.89
CA VAL A 317 -8.02 9.76 2.01
C VAL A 317 -8.57 11.00 1.32
N ASP A 318 -8.75 12.11 2.05
CA ASP A 318 -9.24 13.36 1.48
C ASP A 318 -8.27 13.94 0.43
N PHE A 319 -6.96 13.88 0.69
CA PHE A 319 -5.94 14.29 -0.29
C PHE A 319 -6.09 13.51 -1.60
N HIS A 320 -6.15 12.18 -1.55
CA HIS A 320 -6.35 11.35 -2.75
C HIS A 320 -7.69 11.59 -3.42
N ARG A 321 -8.78 11.74 -2.65
CA ARG A 321 -10.12 12.05 -3.18
C ARG A 321 -10.13 13.35 -3.98
N ARG A 322 -9.43 14.38 -3.50
CA ARG A 322 -9.30 15.67 -4.21
C ARG A 322 -8.47 15.55 -5.49
N LEU A 323 -7.46 14.69 -5.53
CA LEU A 323 -6.74 14.39 -6.76
C LEU A 323 -7.58 13.57 -7.75
N GLY A 324 -8.47 12.72 -7.25
CA GLY A 324 -9.19 11.67 -7.95
C GLY A 324 -8.39 10.37 -7.99
N PHE A 325 -8.97 9.28 -7.44
CA PHE A 325 -8.27 7.99 -7.37
C PHE A 325 -7.91 7.45 -8.76
N ASP A 326 -8.80 7.57 -9.74
CA ASP A 326 -8.52 7.18 -11.14
C ASP A 326 -7.37 7.99 -11.75
N ARG A 327 -7.30 9.28 -11.45
CA ARG A 327 -6.21 10.14 -11.94
C ARG A 327 -4.88 9.80 -11.30
N VAL A 328 -4.87 9.44 -10.01
CA VAL A 328 -3.67 8.98 -9.31
C VAL A 328 -3.16 7.69 -9.94
N GLU A 329 -4.03 6.70 -10.17
CA GLU A 329 -3.69 5.46 -10.87
C GLU A 329 -3.14 5.74 -12.26
N ALA A 330 -3.88 6.49 -13.08
CA ALA A 330 -3.48 6.84 -14.44
C ALA A 330 -2.09 7.50 -14.46
N ARG A 331 -1.82 8.44 -13.55
CA ARG A 331 -0.50 9.11 -13.45
C ARG A 331 0.62 8.16 -13.07
N ILE A 332 0.39 7.26 -12.13
CA ILE A 332 1.40 6.27 -11.72
C ILE A 332 1.73 5.35 -12.91
N PHE A 333 0.72 4.90 -13.64
CA PHE A 333 0.92 4.05 -14.82
C PHE A 333 1.59 4.80 -15.97
N GLU A 334 1.26 6.07 -16.19
CA GLU A 334 1.91 6.95 -17.17
C GLU A 334 3.42 7.07 -16.89
N LEU A 335 3.79 7.44 -15.64
CA LEU A 335 5.19 7.60 -15.24
C LEU A 335 5.96 6.27 -15.32
N ALA A 336 5.36 5.18 -14.82
CA ALA A 336 5.98 3.86 -14.88
C ALA A 336 6.11 3.35 -16.33
N GLY A 337 5.12 3.60 -17.17
CA GLY A 337 5.14 3.29 -18.60
C GLY A 337 6.22 4.05 -19.33
N ALA A 338 6.31 5.37 -19.13
CA ALA A 338 7.36 6.21 -19.73
C ALA A 338 8.76 5.74 -19.30
N LEU A 339 8.95 5.42 -18.00
CA LEU A 339 10.22 4.88 -17.50
C LEU A 339 10.59 3.56 -18.17
N LYS A 340 9.65 2.59 -18.22
CA LYS A 340 9.87 1.27 -18.84
C LYS A 340 10.20 1.40 -20.33
N SER A 341 9.40 2.15 -21.07
CA SER A 341 9.58 2.36 -22.52
C SER A 341 10.89 3.08 -22.83
N GLY A 342 11.24 4.13 -22.08
CA GLY A 342 12.49 4.86 -22.25
C GLY A 342 13.72 3.99 -21.95
N LEU A 343 13.70 3.20 -20.88
CA LEU A 343 14.79 2.27 -20.57
C LEU A 343 14.94 1.17 -21.63
N LYS A 344 13.83 0.66 -22.16
CA LYS A 344 13.86 -0.34 -23.24
C LYS A 344 14.38 0.25 -24.54
N ALA A 345 13.97 1.47 -24.89
CA ALA A 345 14.51 2.19 -26.06
C ALA A 345 16.04 2.39 -25.98
N GLU A 346 16.56 2.55 -24.77
CA GLU A 346 17.99 2.56 -24.48
C GLU A 346 18.60 1.13 -24.45
N GLY A 347 17.85 0.07 -24.72
CA GLY A 347 18.33 -1.31 -24.80
C GLY A 347 18.51 -2.01 -23.43
N PHE A 348 17.93 -1.48 -22.34
CA PHE A 348 18.00 -2.16 -21.03
C PHE A 348 16.99 -3.31 -20.95
N ARG A 349 17.41 -4.41 -20.32
CA ARG A 349 16.52 -5.52 -19.99
C ARG A 349 15.74 -5.22 -18.69
N LEU A 350 14.43 -5.36 -18.76
CA LEU A 350 13.55 -5.21 -17.61
C LEU A 350 13.17 -6.58 -17.04
N VAL A 351 13.06 -6.66 -15.72
CA VAL A 351 12.45 -7.81 -15.02
C VAL A 351 10.94 -7.67 -15.00
N THR A 352 10.45 -6.43 -14.97
CA THR A 352 9.01 -6.13 -14.88
C THR A 352 8.36 -6.23 -16.26
N PRO A 353 7.19 -6.91 -16.37
CA PRO A 353 6.39 -6.91 -17.60
C PRO A 353 6.01 -5.49 -18.03
N GLU A 354 6.02 -5.24 -19.33
CA GLU A 354 5.64 -3.92 -19.87
C GLU A 354 4.13 -3.72 -19.91
N ASP A 355 3.38 -4.79 -20.17
CA ASP A 355 1.93 -4.74 -20.24
C ASP A 355 1.34 -4.28 -18.89
N PRO A 356 0.57 -3.17 -18.86
CA PRO A 356 -0.06 -2.67 -17.64
C PRO A 356 -1.11 -3.62 -17.06
N LYS A 357 -1.60 -4.60 -17.82
CA LYS A 357 -2.46 -5.67 -17.30
C LYS A 357 -1.69 -6.68 -16.45
N LEU A 358 -0.40 -6.84 -16.72
CA LEU A 358 0.50 -7.79 -16.06
C LEU A 358 1.46 -7.14 -15.08
N SER A 359 1.41 -5.81 -14.92
CA SER A 359 2.32 -5.06 -14.04
C SER A 359 1.63 -3.87 -13.37
N GLY A 360 2.34 -3.22 -12.43
CA GLY A 360 1.90 -2.01 -11.75
C GLY A 360 2.91 -0.87 -11.89
N GLY A 361 2.91 0.04 -10.93
CA GLY A 361 3.82 1.19 -10.87
C GLY A 361 5.29 0.84 -10.60
N VAL A 362 5.61 -0.45 -10.37
CA VAL A 362 6.97 -0.93 -10.14
C VAL A 362 7.71 -1.08 -11.48
N CYS A 363 8.96 -0.60 -11.55
CA CYS A 363 9.86 -0.84 -12.68
C CYS A 363 11.19 -1.40 -12.15
N ILE A 364 11.62 -2.55 -12.65
CA ILE A 364 12.85 -3.22 -12.23
C ILE A 364 13.72 -3.49 -13.44
N ILE A 365 14.94 -2.97 -13.40
CA ILE A 365 15.98 -3.18 -14.41
C ILE A 365 16.85 -4.34 -13.97
N GLN A 366 17.16 -5.24 -14.89
CA GLN A 366 18.04 -6.36 -14.60
C GLN A 366 19.45 -5.85 -14.25
N VAL A 367 19.94 -6.20 -13.08
CA VAL A 367 21.31 -5.90 -12.61
C VAL A 367 21.85 -7.13 -11.89
N PRO A 368 23.07 -7.58 -12.19
CA PRO A 368 23.72 -8.69 -11.49
C PRO A 368 23.71 -8.45 -9.97
N PRO A 369 23.42 -9.47 -9.15
CA PRO A 369 23.27 -9.29 -7.69
C PRO A 369 24.43 -8.58 -7.02
N GLU A 370 25.67 -8.92 -7.41
CA GLU A 370 26.91 -8.37 -6.86
C GLU A 370 27.13 -6.89 -7.18
N LYS A 371 26.50 -6.37 -8.24
CA LYS A 371 26.62 -4.97 -8.69
C LYS A 371 25.52 -4.05 -8.15
N ARG A 372 24.41 -4.62 -7.64
CA ARG A 372 23.23 -3.86 -7.27
C ARG A 372 23.49 -2.77 -6.24
N GLY A 373 24.31 -3.07 -5.23
CA GLY A 373 24.66 -2.13 -4.16
C GLY A 373 25.44 -0.93 -4.69
N GLU A 374 26.41 -1.16 -5.54
CA GLU A 374 27.25 -0.10 -6.15
C GLU A 374 26.41 0.77 -7.09
N VAL A 375 25.59 0.16 -7.95
CA VAL A 375 24.67 0.87 -8.87
C VAL A 375 23.70 1.74 -8.08
N LEU A 376 23.06 1.23 -7.02
CA LEU A 376 22.15 2.00 -6.18
C LEU A 376 22.86 3.18 -5.50
N ASN A 377 24.05 2.94 -4.93
CA ASN A 377 24.82 4.00 -4.29
C ASN A 377 25.20 5.11 -5.30
N ARG A 378 25.65 4.74 -6.49
CA ARG A 378 25.98 5.68 -7.57
C ARG A 378 24.77 6.49 -8.01
N LEU A 379 23.62 5.82 -8.20
CA LEU A 379 22.35 6.47 -8.56
C LEU A 379 21.98 7.55 -7.54
N TYR A 380 22.10 7.26 -6.26
CA TYR A 380 21.78 8.19 -5.19
C TYR A 380 22.81 9.31 -5.05
N THR A 381 24.10 8.99 -4.98
CA THR A 381 25.16 9.97 -4.66
C THR A 381 25.41 10.93 -5.81
N ARG A 382 25.46 10.44 -7.07
CA ARG A 382 25.75 11.26 -8.25
C ARG A 382 24.50 11.88 -8.87
N TYR A 383 23.42 11.13 -8.97
CA TYR A 383 22.23 11.57 -9.69
C TYR A 383 21.06 11.98 -8.77
N GLY A 384 21.18 11.78 -7.46
CA GLY A 384 20.20 12.19 -6.47
C GLY A 384 18.87 11.43 -6.56
N ILE A 385 18.85 10.21 -7.09
CA ILE A 385 17.63 9.41 -7.23
C ILE A 385 17.65 8.27 -6.21
N ALA A 386 16.61 8.17 -5.40
CA ALA A 386 16.45 7.13 -4.40
C ALA A 386 15.62 5.96 -4.96
N GLY A 387 16.28 4.85 -5.24
CA GLY A 387 15.69 3.59 -5.68
C GLY A 387 15.88 2.45 -4.67
N SER A 388 15.88 1.20 -5.13
CA SER A 388 16.11 -0.01 -4.33
C SER A 388 16.79 -1.10 -5.13
N THR A 389 17.38 -2.10 -4.43
CA THR A 389 18.02 -3.28 -5.05
C THR A 389 17.09 -4.50 -5.15
N ALA A 390 15.82 -4.37 -4.79
CA ALA A 390 14.88 -5.49 -4.81
C ALA A 390 14.61 -5.99 -6.24
N GLY A 391 14.95 -7.24 -6.52
CA GLY A 391 14.80 -7.87 -7.85
C GLY A 391 15.84 -7.45 -8.89
N GLY A 392 16.48 -6.29 -8.74
CA GLY A 392 17.39 -5.65 -9.66
C GLY A 392 17.64 -4.20 -9.22
N LEU A 393 17.78 -3.25 -10.14
CA LEU A 393 17.59 -1.83 -9.81
C LEU A 393 16.11 -1.51 -9.94
N ARG A 394 15.45 -1.30 -8.81
CA ARG A 394 14.02 -1.00 -8.74
C ARG A 394 13.78 0.50 -8.61
N LEU A 395 13.00 1.05 -9.54
CA LEU A 395 12.50 2.42 -9.54
C LEU A 395 10.98 2.39 -9.56
N CYS A 396 10.36 3.14 -8.66
CA CYS A 396 8.91 3.17 -8.48
C CYS A 396 8.46 4.62 -8.37
N PRO A 397 8.19 5.28 -9.51
CA PRO A 397 7.69 6.65 -9.53
C PRO A 397 6.27 6.74 -8.98
N HIS A 398 5.89 7.93 -8.51
CA HIS A 398 4.58 8.21 -7.94
C HIS A 398 4.12 9.62 -8.35
N VAL A 399 2.91 10.04 -8.00
CA VAL A 399 2.31 11.35 -8.33
C VAL A 399 3.17 12.57 -7.95
N TYR A 400 4.13 12.39 -7.06
CA TYR A 400 5.10 13.43 -6.70
C TYR A 400 6.34 13.47 -7.63
N ASN A 401 6.41 12.57 -8.62
CA ASN A 401 7.41 12.64 -9.67
C ASN A 401 6.84 13.33 -10.93
N THR A 402 7.70 14.05 -11.64
CA THR A 402 7.41 14.68 -12.92
C THR A 402 8.03 13.91 -14.08
N MET A 403 7.64 14.21 -15.32
CA MET A 403 8.30 13.61 -16.49
C MET A 403 9.79 13.94 -16.53
N ALA A 404 10.19 15.15 -16.10
CA ALA A 404 11.60 15.52 -15.98
C ALA A 404 12.38 14.61 -15.00
N HIS A 405 11.71 14.11 -13.93
CA HIS A 405 12.33 13.11 -13.05
C HIS A 405 12.50 11.76 -13.74
N ILE A 406 11.58 11.38 -14.64
CA ILE A 406 11.68 10.14 -15.43
C ILE A 406 12.85 10.27 -16.41
N ASP A 407 12.96 11.37 -17.16
CA ASP A 407 14.06 11.61 -18.10
C ASP A 407 15.41 11.60 -17.38
N ARG A 408 15.49 12.23 -16.21
CA ARG A 408 16.68 12.21 -15.36
C ARG A 408 17.04 10.78 -14.92
N ALA A 409 16.06 9.94 -14.59
CA ALA A 409 16.30 8.55 -14.19
C ALA A 409 16.80 7.72 -15.37
N ILE A 410 16.22 7.86 -16.55
CA ILE A 410 16.67 7.18 -17.79
C ILE A 410 18.09 7.61 -18.13
N GLY A 411 18.39 8.90 -18.11
CA GLY A 411 19.73 9.44 -18.36
C GLY A 411 20.76 8.92 -17.38
N ALA A 412 20.44 8.88 -16.09
CA ALA A 412 21.32 8.34 -15.05
C ALA A 412 21.60 6.86 -15.25
N VAL A 413 20.58 6.05 -15.56
CA VAL A 413 20.72 4.61 -15.84
C VAL A 413 21.58 4.39 -17.09
N ARG A 414 21.37 5.19 -18.15
CA ARG A 414 22.17 5.13 -19.37
C ARG A 414 23.66 5.36 -19.10
N GLU A 415 24.01 6.38 -18.31
CA GLU A 415 25.41 6.66 -17.94
C GLU A 415 26.05 5.55 -17.09
N MET A 416 25.25 4.73 -16.41
CA MET A 416 25.72 3.62 -15.58
C MET A 416 25.70 2.25 -16.29
N ARG A 417 25.44 2.21 -17.60
CA ARG A 417 25.29 0.95 -18.38
C ARG A 417 26.43 -0.06 -18.14
N SER A 418 27.68 0.38 -18.23
CA SER A 418 28.85 -0.48 -18.02
C SER A 418 28.90 -1.10 -16.63
N MET A 419 28.43 -0.34 -15.60
CA MET A 419 28.37 -0.85 -14.23
C MET A 419 27.27 -1.92 -14.05
N MET A 420 26.25 -1.91 -14.90
CA MET A 420 25.11 -2.82 -14.80
C MET A 420 25.32 -4.15 -15.53
N GLY A 421 26.47 -4.33 -16.20
CA GLY A 421 26.77 -5.54 -16.97
C GLY A 421 25.89 -5.71 -18.20
N GLN A 422 25.35 -4.62 -18.72
CA GLN A 422 24.57 -4.57 -19.95
C GLN A 422 25.40 -3.80 -20.98
N ALA A 423 25.96 -4.54 -21.94
CA ALA A 423 26.76 -3.98 -23.04
C ALA A 423 25.86 -3.45 -24.16
#